data_d70007bd67ecc968505dac17bb035dc6
#
_entry.id   d70007bd67ecc968505dac17bb035dc6
#
_cell.length_a   1.000
_cell.length_b   1.000
_cell.length_c   1.000
_cell.angle_alpha   90.00
_cell.angle_beta   90.00
_cell.angle_gamma   90.00
#
_symmetry.space_group_name_H-M   'P 1'
#
loop_
_entity.id
_entity.type
_entity.pdbx_description
1 polymer ?
#
loop_
_entity_poly.entity_id
_entity_poly.type
_entity_poly.pdbx_seq_one_letter_code
_entity_poly.pdbx_strand_id
1 'polypeptide(L)'
;IRDGEAVLAGVQFKQAKTSQPCKPTQPGDHGVKLVTGFDLNKGLPKLIEAITAQCAHVAERQSRERTAVLLLSRRNEPLRTIQAQLDRKLPVKAYTIHRAKGLQAEVAIIVDDCAPVQPHPLRNALYAYSGFFRNSYDQAMADESLRLGYVAITRGVSRVFWYTRKAQGATERLSRRG
;
A
#
# COMPACT_ATOMS: atom_id res chain seq x y z
N ILE A 1 -5.66 -8.40 -6.47
CA ILE A 1 -4.80 -8.58 -7.66
C ILE A 1 -5.16 -7.57 -8.73
N ARG A 2 -6.40 -7.50 -9.21
CA ARG A 2 -6.83 -6.58 -10.27
C ARG A 2 -6.44 -5.11 -10.02
N ASP A 3 -6.63 -4.62 -8.80
CA ASP A 3 -6.26 -3.24 -8.43
C ASP A 3 -4.74 -3.04 -8.39
N GLY A 4 -4.00 -4.07 -7.97
CA GLY A 4 -2.54 -4.07 -8.03
C GLY A 4 -2.03 -4.01 -9.48
N GLU A 5 -2.64 -4.75 -10.38
CA GLU A 5 -2.29 -4.72 -11.81
C GLU A 5 -2.56 -3.37 -12.46
N ALA A 6 -3.63 -2.69 -12.05
CA ALA A 6 -3.89 -1.34 -12.52
C ALA A 6 -2.83 -0.34 -12.08
N VAL A 7 -2.30 -0.49 -10.86
CA VAL A 7 -1.18 0.32 -10.40
C VAL A 7 0.07 0.01 -11.22
N LEU A 8 0.38 -1.28 -11.46
CA LEU A 8 1.52 -1.70 -12.27
C LEU A 8 1.42 -1.29 -13.74
N ALA A 9 0.22 -1.11 -14.29
CA ALA A 9 0.06 -0.65 -15.67
C ALA A 9 0.75 0.69 -15.96
N GLY A 10 1.08 1.46 -14.91
CA GLY A 10 1.85 2.69 -15.03
C GLY A 10 3.35 2.54 -15.04
N VAL A 11 3.87 1.36 -14.74
CA VAL A 11 5.32 1.12 -14.77
C VAL A 11 5.79 1.00 -16.21
N GLN A 12 6.78 1.79 -16.59
CA GLN A 12 7.29 1.83 -17.96
C GLN A 12 8.06 0.55 -18.34
N PHE A 13 8.77 -0.04 -17.38
CA PHE A 13 9.55 -1.26 -17.58
C PHE A 13 8.96 -2.40 -16.75
N LYS A 14 8.08 -3.13 -17.38
CA LYS A 14 7.31 -4.21 -16.81
C LYS A 14 7.85 -5.55 -17.32
N GLN A 15 8.22 -6.43 -16.41
CA GLN A 15 8.34 -7.85 -16.76
C GLN A 15 6.92 -8.40 -16.96
N ALA A 16 6.71 -9.07 -18.08
CA ALA A 16 5.44 -9.74 -18.34
C ALA A 16 5.18 -10.79 -17.22
N LYS A 17 4.18 -10.54 -16.40
CA LYS A 17 3.68 -11.51 -15.43
C LYS A 17 2.25 -11.84 -15.83
N THR A 18 2.02 -13.11 -16.09
CA THR A 18 0.67 -13.63 -16.26
C THR A 18 0.10 -13.83 -14.85
N SER A 19 -0.74 -12.91 -14.40
CA SER A 19 -1.50 -13.11 -13.17
C SER A 19 -2.93 -13.47 -13.54
N GLN A 20 -3.42 -14.56 -12.99
CA GLN A 20 -4.84 -14.91 -13.11
C GLN A 20 -5.64 -14.04 -12.14
N PRO A 21 -6.74 -13.40 -12.60
CA PRO A 21 -7.60 -12.64 -11.71
C PRO A 21 -8.23 -13.59 -10.67
N CYS A 22 -7.98 -13.29 -9.38
CA CYS A 22 -8.65 -14.01 -8.31
C CYS A 22 -10.08 -13.51 -8.15
N LYS A 23 -11.02 -14.44 -8.05
CA LYS A 23 -12.39 -14.13 -7.63
C LYS A 23 -12.42 -13.80 -6.14
N PRO A 24 -13.33 -12.94 -5.66
CA PRO A 24 -13.55 -12.76 -4.24
C PRO A 24 -13.80 -14.11 -3.57
N THR A 25 -13.13 -14.36 -2.47
CA THR A 25 -13.19 -15.65 -1.76
C THR A 25 -14.40 -15.74 -0.83
N GLN A 26 -14.96 -14.60 -0.42
CA GLN A 26 -16.08 -14.55 0.51
C GLN A 26 -16.99 -13.33 0.24
N PRO A 27 -18.28 -13.40 0.64
CA PRO A 27 -19.16 -12.23 0.62
C PRO A 27 -18.59 -11.08 1.44
N GLY A 28 -18.64 -9.87 0.91
CA GLY A 28 -18.11 -8.67 1.55
C GLY A 28 -16.61 -8.43 1.34
N ASP A 29 -15.91 -9.29 0.59
CA ASP A 29 -14.57 -8.99 0.14
C ASP A 29 -14.65 -7.91 -0.94
N HIS A 30 -13.82 -6.91 -0.81
CA HIS A 30 -13.74 -5.80 -1.76
C HIS A 30 -12.28 -5.54 -2.13
N GLY A 31 -12.08 -4.90 -3.26
CA GLY A 31 -10.75 -4.44 -3.67
C GLY A 31 -10.19 -3.37 -2.73
N VAL A 32 -9.31 -2.54 -3.27
CA VAL A 32 -8.75 -1.43 -2.48
C VAL A 32 -9.81 -0.36 -2.24
N LYS A 33 -10.08 -0.06 -0.96
CA LYS A 33 -10.86 1.08 -0.54
C LYS A 33 -9.94 2.26 -0.26
N LEU A 34 -10.02 3.26 -1.12
CA LEU A 34 -9.23 4.48 -0.99
C LEU A 34 -9.94 5.47 -0.07
N VAL A 35 -9.23 5.98 0.95
CA VAL A 35 -9.69 7.03 1.86
C VAL A 35 -8.81 8.26 1.64
N THR A 36 -9.33 9.25 0.93
CA THR A 36 -8.65 10.52 0.65
C THR A 36 -8.96 11.58 1.70
N GLY A 37 -8.17 12.65 1.74
CA GLY A 37 -8.34 13.72 2.73
C GLY A 37 -7.88 13.32 4.14
N PHE A 38 -7.21 12.21 4.29
CA PHE A 38 -6.71 11.72 5.56
C PHE A 38 -5.44 12.46 5.99
N ASP A 39 -5.48 13.02 7.19
CA ASP A 39 -4.31 13.58 7.87
C ASP A 39 -4.06 12.78 9.16
N LEU A 40 -2.87 12.23 9.30
CA LEU A 40 -2.54 11.34 10.42
C LEU A 40 -2.71 12.05 11.78
N ASN A 41 -2.35 13.33 11.88
CA ASN A 41 -2.39 14.06 13.14
C ASN A 41 -3.84 14.29 13.62
N LYS A 42 -4.77 14.51 12.69
CA LYS A 42 -6.20 14.77 12.98
C LYS A 42 -7.04 13.49 12.93
N GLY A 43 -6.67 12.57 12.09
CA GLY A 43 -7.43 11.35 11.80
C GLY A 43 -7.02 10.12 12.61
N LEU A 44 -5.99 10.24 13.46
CA LEU A 44 -5.45 9.10 14.19
C LEU A 44 -6.50 8.35 15.04
N PRO A 45 -7.37 9.00 15.83
CA PRO A 45 -8.41 8.28 16.58
C PRO A 45 -9.33 7.44 15.69
N LYS A 46 -9.81 8.02 14.59
CA LYS A 46 -10.66 7.31 13.61
C LYS A 46 -9.93 6.15 12.94
N LEU A 47 -8.65 6.30 12.69
CA LEU A 47 -7.83 5.21 12.14
C LEU A 47 -7.68 4.07 13.15
N ILE A 48 -7.46 4.37 14.43
CA ILE A 48 -7.40 3.37 15.50
C ILE A 48 -8.73 2.61 15.62
N GLU A 49 -9.86 3.30 15.60
CA GLU A 49 -11.19 2.68 15.58
C GLU A 49 -11.35 1.77 14.37
N ALA A 50 -10.95 2.22 13.16
CA ALA A 50 -11.02 1.43 11.95
C ALA A 50 -10.15 0.17 12.02
N ILE A 51 -8.92 0.27 12.55
CA ILE A 51 -8.05 -0.88 12.76
C ILE A 51 -8.69 -1.88 13.73
N THR A 52 -9.21 -1.40 14.85
CA THR A 52 -9.88 -2.22 15.87
C THR A 52 -11.09 -2.95 15.29
N ALA A 53 -11.92 -2.25 14.51
CA ALA A 53 -13.06 -2.84 13.83
C ALA A 53 -12.66 -3.93 12.82
N GLN A 54 -11.56 -3.74 12.08
CA GLN A 54 -11.06 -4.79 11.19
C GLN A 54 -10.51 -5.99 11.96
N CYS A 55 -9.88 -5.79 13.11
CA CYS A 55 -9.45 -6.91 13.97
C CYS A 55 -10.65 -7.71 14.47
N ALA A 56 -11.73 -7.06 14.91
CA ALA A 56 -12.97 -7.72 15.33
C ALA A 56 -13.60 -8.50 14.17
N HIS A 57 -13.69 -7.88 12.99
CA HIS A 57 -14.24 -8.53 11.79
C HIS A 57 -13.45 -9.79 11.39
N VAL A 58 -12.12 -9.78 11.51
CA VAL A 58 -11.29 -10.97 11.21
C VAL A 58 -11.50 -12.04 12.28
N ALA A 59 -11.63 -11.66 13.54
CA ALA A 59 -11.90 -12.61 14.62
C ALA A 59 -13.21 -13.38 14.43
N GLU A 60 -14.26 -12.72 13.94
CA GLU A 60 -15.55 -13.34 13.60
C GLU A 60 -15.42 -14.38 12.48
N ARG A 61 -14.50 -14.18 11.54
CA ARG A 61 -14.27 -15.09 10.42
C ARG A 61 -13.40 -16.31 10.74
N GLN A 62 -12.95 -16.47 11.97
CA GLN A 62 -12.15 -17.61 12.46
C GLN A 62 -10.88 -17.92 11.66
N SER A 63 -10.28 -16.95 11.01
CA SER A 63 -9.01 -17.11 10.30
C SER A 63 -7.84 -17.13 11.30
N ARG A 64 -7.60 -18.29 11.96
CA ARG A 64 -6.56 -18.43 13.00
C ARG A 64 -5.13 -18.53 12.45
N GLU A 65 -4.96 -18.80 11.18
CA GLU A 65 -3.64 -19.11 10.59
C GLU A 65 -2.86 -17.91 10.08
N ARG A 66 -3.49 -16.73 9.96
CA ARG A 66 -2.87 -15.53 9.38
C ARG A 66 -2.90 -14.35 10.35
N THR A 67 -1.95 -13.43 10.19
CA THR A 67 -2.03 -12.12 10.83
C THR A 67 -3.35 -11.46 10.44
N ALA A 68 -4.09 -10.96 11.42
CA ALA A 68 -5.40 -10.37 11.16
C ALA A 68 -5.28 -9.08 10.35
N VAL A 69 -4.49 -8.13 10.83
CA VAL A 69 -4.29 -6.84 10.20
C VAL A 69 -2.80 -6.55 10.01
N LEU A 70 -2.43 -6.17 8.81
CA LEU A 70 -1.10 -5.70 8.47
C LEU A 70 -1.15 -4.19 8.21
N LEU A 71 -0.51 -3.42 9.09
CA LEU A 71 -0.37 -1.98 8.96
C LEU A 71 0.89 -1.67 8.16
N LEU A 72 0.76 -0.92 7.07
CA LEU A 72 1.82 -0.64 6.12
C LEU A 72 2.03 0.85 5.90
N SER A 73 3.28 1.28 5.81
CA SER A 73 3.66 2.61 5.33
C SER A 73 5.01 2.54 4.62
N ARG A 74 5.33 3.56 3.82
CA ARG A 74 6.68 3.68 3.24
C ARG A 74 7.74 4.01 4.29
N ARG A 75 7.36 4.72 5.36
CA ARG A 75 8.23 5.20 6.43
C ARG A 75 7.86 4.59 7.77
N ASN A 76 8.84 4.53 8.67
CA ASN A 76 8.62 4.00 10.03
C ASN A 76 7.86 4.98 10.94
N GLU A 77 7.97 6.28 10.69
CA GLU A 77 7.41 7.32 11.56
C GLU A 77 5.88 7.20 11.73
N PRO A 78 5.06 7.13 10.64
CA PRO A 78 3.62 6.92 10.78
C PRO A 78 3.29 5.63 11.53
N LEU A 79 4.04 4.56 11.29
CA LEU A 79 3.81 3.27 11.94
C LEU A 79 4.02 3.36 13.45
N ARG A 80 5.10 4.01 13.90
CA ARG A 80 5.39 4.21 15.32
C ARG A 80 4.30 5.05 16.01
N THR A 81 3.86 6.13 15.37
CA THR A 81 2.78 6.99 15.88
C THR A 81 1.50 6.20 16.08
N ILE A 82 1.10 5.38 15.12
CA ILE A 82 -0.10 4.55 15.21
C ILE A 82 0.07 3.46 16.26
N GLN A 83 1.19 2.75 16.26
CA GLN A 83 1.45 1.67 17.21
C GLN A 83 1.49 2.15 18.68
N ALA A 84 1.91 3.39 18.93
CA ALA A 84 1.93 3.96 20.27
C ALA A 84 0.52 4.12 20.89
N GLN A 85 -0.51 4.19 20.05
CA GLN A 85 -1.91 4.35 20.48
C GLN A 85 -2.77 3.08 20.30
N LEU A 86 -2.24 2.06 19.63
CA LEU A 86 -2.92 0.79 19.50
C LEU A 86 -2.83 -0.05 20.79
N ASP A 87 -3.91 -0.73 21.13
CA ASP A 87 -3.85 -1.77 22.16
C ASP A 87 -2.91 -2.88 21.70
N ARG A 88 -1.92 -3.19 22.54
CA ARG A 88 -0.91 -4.22 22.28
C ARG A 88 -1.49 -5.63 22.15
N LYS A 89 -2.72 -5.85 22.62
CA LYS A 89 -3.43 -7.14 22.53
C LYS A 89 -4.03 -7.37 21.14
N LEU A 90 -4.16 -6.33 20.33
CA LEU A 90 -4.72 -6.47 18.98
C LEU A 90 -3.76 -7.24 18.06
N PRO A 91 -4.27 -8.17 17.23
CA PRO A 91 -3.48 -8.97 16.30
C PRO A 91 -3.04 -8.15 15.08
N VAL A 92 -2.35 -7.04 15.31
CA VAL A 92 -1.85 -6.10 14.30
C VAL A 92 -0.33 -6.20 14.22
N LYS A 93 0.19 -6.35 13.02
CA LYS A 93 1.62 -6.23 12.74
C LYS A 93 1.88 -5.00 11.85
N ALA A 94 2.91 -4.24 12.16
CA ALA A 94 3.26 -3.03 11.41
C ALA A 94 4.65 -3.17 10.79
N TYR A 95 4.71 -2.93 9.48
CA TYR A 95 5.96 -3.00 8.71
C TYR A 95 6.00 -1.91 7.65
N THR A 96 7.21 -1.49 7.29
CA THR A 96 7.36 -0.73 6.05
C THR A 96 7.01 -1.64 4.86
N ILE A 97 6.54 -1.05 3.76
CA ILE A 97 6.13 -1.81 2.55
C ILE A 97 7.28 -2.68 2.05
N HIS A 98 8.53 -2.18 2.11
CA HIS A 98 9.71 -2.96 1.73
C HIS A 98 9.89 -4.22 2.58
N ARG A 99 9.69 -4.11 3.89
CA ARG A 99 9.84 -5.25 4.83
C ARG A 99 8.66 -6.21 4.80
N ALA A 100 7.53 -5.78 4.27
CA ALA A 100 6.33 -6.60 4.15
C ALA A 100 6.36 -7.55 2.95
N LYS A 101 7.41 -7.53 2.14
CA LYS A 101 7.57 -8.44 1.00
C LYS A 101 7.54 -9.89 1.49
N GLY A 102 6.62 -10.69 0.94
CA GLY A 102 6.41 -12.10 1.35
C GLY A 102 5.42 -12.29 2.50
N LEU A 103 5.02 -11.23 3.21
CA LEU A 103 3.98 -11.32 4.25
C LEU A 103 2.59 -11.21 3.63
N GLN A 104 1.60 -11.76 4.32
CA GLN A 104 0.18 -11.60 4.00
C GLN A 104 -0.64 -11.48 5.28
N ALA A 105 -1.75 -10.76 5.21
CA ALA A 105 -2.73 -10.64 6.26
C ALA A 105 -4.14 -10.69 5.66
N GLU A 106 -5.12 -10.97 6.47
CA GLU A 106 -6.51 -10.94 6.03
C GLU A 106 -6.89 -9.53 5.56
N VAL A 107 -6.50 -8.52 6.33
CA VAL A 107 -6.70 -7.10 6.01
C VAL A 107 -5.36 -6.37 5.94
N ALA A 108 -5.12 -5.59 4.90
CA ALA A 108 -4.02 -4.64 4.85
C ALA A 108 -4.53 -3.20 4.97
N ILE A 109 -3.89 -2.42 5.83
CA ILE A 109 -4.15 -1.00 6.01
C ILE A 109 -2.89 -0.23 5.66
N ILE A 110 -2.95 0.58 4.62
CA ILE A 110 -1.83 1.35 4.10
C ILE A 110 -2.01 2.81 4.49
N VAL A 111 -0.99 3.39 5.09
CA VAL A 111 -0.95 4.82 5.47
C VAL A 111 0.22 5.47 4.77
N ASP A 112 -0.06 6.11 3.65
CA ASP A 112 0.97 6.77 2.84
C ASP A 112 0.34 7.78 1.88
N ASP A 113 0.98 8.93 1.73
CA ASP A 113 0.54 10.00 0.83
C ASP A 113 0.89 9.74 -0.65
N CYS A 114 1.69 8.75 -0.97
CA CYS A 114 2.18 8.49 -2.33
C CYS A 114 2.69 9.76 -3.04
N ALA A 115 3.41 10.61 -2.31
CA ALA A 115 3.91 11.86 -2.85
C ALA A 115 4.68 11.64 -4.16
N PRO A 116 4.45 12.47 -5.17
CA PRO A 116 5.19 12.37 -6.42
C PRO A 116 6.70 12.52 -6.15
N VAL A 117 7.49 11.81 -6.93
CA VAL A 117 8.94 11.93 -6.87
C VAL A 117 9.34 13.35 -7.29
N GLN A 118 10.14 14.00 -6.46
CA GLN A 118 10.66 15.31 -6.82
C GLN A 118 11.71 15.19 -7.91
N PRO A 119 11.70 16.08 -8.93
CA PRO A 119 12.70 16.06 -9.98
C PRO A 119 14.12 16.20 -9.44
N HIS A 120 15.03 15.40 -9.96
CA HIS A 120 16.43 15.39 -9.56
C HIS A 120 17.36 15.58 -10.77
N PRO A 121 17.51 16.81 -11.29
CA PRO A 121 18.23 17.07 -12.55
C PRO A 121 19.66 16.50 -12.54
N LEU A 122 20.40 16.68 -11.45
CA LEU A 122 21.76 16.16 -11.33
C LEU A 122 21.84 14.64 -11.45
N ARG A 123 20.94 13.92 -10.78
CA ARG A 123 20.88 12.45 -10.87
C ARG A 123 20.43 11.99 -12.23
N ASN A 124 19.51 12.68 -12.86
CA ASN A 124 19.12 12.41 -14.26
C ASN A 124 20.31 12.56 -15.21
N ALA A 125 21.12 13.61 -15.06
CA ALA A 125 22.32 13.82 -15.85
C ALA A 125 23.36 12.70 -15.62
N LEU A 126 23.58 12.27 -14.38
CA LEU A 126 24.47 11.15 -14.07
C LEU A 126 24.00 9.83 -14.69
N TYR A 127 22.69 9.55 -14.66
CA TYR A 127 22.09 8.36 -15.28
C TYR A 127 22.28 8.39 -16.80
N ALA A 128 22.03 9.54 -17.44
CA ALA A 128 22.25 9.70 -18.87
C ALA A 128 23.73 9.56 -19.26
N TYR A 129 24.63 10.16 -18.49
CA TYR A 129 26.07 10.12 -18.75
C TYR A 129 26.65 8.70 -18.61
N SER A 130 26.17 7.92 -17.66
CA SER A 130 26.67 6.56 -17.42
C SER A 130 26.41 5.60 -18.58
N GLY A 131 25.38 5.86 -19.40
CA GLY A 131 24.97 4.97 -20.49
C GLY A 131 24.40 3.61 -20.06
N PHE A 132 24.42 3.29 -18.74
CA PHE A 132 23.95 2.00 -18.23
C PHE A 132 22.44 1.94 -18.01
N PHE A 133 21.80 3.09 -17.86
CA PHE A 133 20.39 3.18 -17.52
C PHE A 133 19.55 3.58 -18.74
N ARG A 134 18.49 2.81 -19.01
CA ARG A 134 17.55 3.12 -20.10
C ARG A 134 16.59 4.25 -19.75
N ASN A 135 16.42 4.54 -18.45
CA ASN A 135 15.49 5.52 -17.92
C ASN A 135 16.23 6.64 -17.21
N SER A 136 15.56 7.79 -17.08
CA SER A 136 16.00 8.80 -16.13
C SER A 136 15.86 8.30 -14.68
N TYR A 137 16.63 8.89 -13.78
CA TYR A 137 16.52 8.61 -12.35
C TYR A 137 15.08 8.83 -11.85
N ASP A 138 14.44 9.93 -12.26
CA ASP A 138 13.09 10.28 -11.84
C ASP A 138 12.07 9.23 -12.30
N GLN A 139 12.21 8.71 -13.52
CA GLN A 139 11.37 7.63 -14.01
C GLN A 139 11.57 6.34 -13.22
N ALA A 140 12.82 5.99 -12.91
CA ALA A 140 13.11 4.82 -12.10
C ALA A 140 12.48 4.92 -10.70
N MET A 141 12.51 6.10 -10.08
CA MET A 141 11.88 6.35 -8.79
C MET A 141 10.35 6.31 -8.86
N ALA A 142 9.75 6.84 -9.93
CA ALA A 142 8.31 6.76 -10.16
C ALA A 142 7.86 5.31 -10.32
N ASP A 143 8.56 4.52 -11.12
CA ASP A 143 8.31 3.09 -11.31
C ASP A 143 8.42 2.30 -10.00
N GLU A 144 9.45 2.59 -9.19
CA GLU A 144 9.63 1.97 -7.88
C GLU A 144 8.45 2.30 -6.94
N SER A 145 7.99 3.56 -6.96
CA SER A 145 6.82 3.96 -6.18
C SER A 145 5.57 3.16 -6.55
N LEU A 146 5.33 2.92 -7.84
CA LEU A 146 4.20 2.11 -8.32
C LEU A 146 4.36 0.63 -7.95
N ARG A 147 5.57 0.07 -8.05
CA ARG A 147 5.86 -1.31 -7.62
C ARG A 147 5.63 -1.49 -6.13
N LEU A 148 6.03 -0.53 -5.30
CA LEU A 148 5.74 -0.55 -3.86
C LEU A 148 4.24 -0.48 -3.58
N GLY A 149 3.49 0.33 -4.33
CA GLY A 149 2.03 0.34 -4.28
C GLY A 149 1.43 -1.03 -4.57
N TYR A 150 1.90 -1.70 -5.62
CA TYR A 150 1.49 -3.08 -5.92
C TYR A 150 1.81 -4.05 -4.77
N VAL A 151 3.03 -3.99 -4.24
CA VAL A 151 3.42 -4.84 -3.10
C VAL A 151 2.48 -4.60 -1.93
N ALA A 152 2.19 -3.35 -1.56
CA ALA A 152 1.32 -3.01 -0.45
C ALA A 152 -0.11 -3.58 -0.64
N ILE A 153 -0.71 -3.38 -1.81
CA ILE A 153 -2.06 -3.86 -2.15
C ILE A 153 -2.14 -5.38 -2.06
N THR A 154 -1.12 -6.08 -2.56
CA THR A 154 -1.12 -7.56 -2.58
C THR A 154 -0.83 -8.21 -1.23
N ARG A 155 -0.66 -7.43 -0.17
CA ARG A 155 -0.51 -7.97 1.20
C ARG A 155 -1.85 -8.30 1.86
N GLY A 156 -2.93 -7.63 1.49
CA GLY A 156 -4.28 -7.97 1.96
C GLY A 156 -4.90 -9.09 1.14
N VAL A 157 -5.46 -10.09 1.83
CA VAL A 157 -6.13 -11.22 1.18
C VAL A 157 -7.58 -10.88 0.85
N SER A 158 -8.34 -10.36 1.82
CA SER A 158 -9.76 -10.06 1.66
C SER A 158 -10.05 -8.58 1.49
N ARG A 159 -9.36 -7.73 2.23
CA ARG A 159 -9.61 -6.28 2.24
C ARG A 159 -8.32 -5.49 2.26
N VAL A 160 -8.34 -4.36 1.55
CA VAL A 160 -7.25 -3.38 1.58
C VAL A 160 -7.85 -1.99 1.75
N PHE A 161 -7.36 -1.24 2.74
CA PHE A 161 -7.69 0.17 2.95
C PHE A 161 -6.44 1.00 2.72
N TRP A 162 -6.56 2.06 1.94
CA TRP A 162 -5.45 2.98 1.71
C TRP A 162 -5.83 4.38 2.15
N TYR A 163 -5.20 4.85 3.21
CA TYR A 163 -5.39 6.18 3.79
C TYR A 163 -4.32 7.13 3.22
N THR A 164 -4.75 8.17 2.56
CA THR A 164 -3.87 9.17 1.95
C THR A 164 -4.49 10.57 2.04
N ARG A 165 -3.67 11.60 2.14
CA ARG A 165 -4.14 12.98 2.13
C ARG A 165 -4.70 13.35 0.77
N LYS A 166 -3.98 13.01 -0.29
CA LYS A 166 -4.34 13.31 -1.68
C LYS A 166 -4.09 12.08 -2.56
N ALA A 167 -5.03 11.82 -3.46
CA ALA A 167 -4.81 10.80 -4.47
C ALA A 167 -3.74 11.26 -5.45
N GLN A 168 -2.61 10.52 -5.51
CA GLN A 168 -1.48 10.80 -6.39
C GLN A 168 -0.64 9.54 -6.61
N GLY A 169 0.07 9.44 -7.72
CA GLY A 169 0.85 8.26 -8.04
C GLY A 169 0.00 6.98 -8.08
N ALA A 170 0.34 5.99 -7.26
CA ALA A 170 -0.41 4.73 -7.20
C ALA A 170 -1.88 4.92 -6.82
N THR A 171 -2.19 5.80 -5.87
CA THR A 171 -3.57 6.05 -5.42
C THR A 171 -4.41 6.83 -6.43
N GLU A 172 -3.80 7.67 -7.27
CA GLU A 172 -4.50 8.35 -8.36
C GLU A 172 -5.06 7.36 -9.39
N ARG A 173 -4.31 6.29 -9.68
CA ARG A 173 -4.77 5.24 -10.59
C ARG A 173 -5.95 4.44 -10.04
N LEU A 174 -6.03 4.33 -8.72
CA LEU A 174 -7.17 3.69 -8.05
C LEU A 174 -8.40 4.60 -8.03
N SER A 175 -8.23 5.90 -7.83
CA SER A 175 -9.34 6.86 -7.78
C SER A 175 -10.07 7.03 -9.12
N ARG A 176 -9.39 6.78 -10.24
CA ARG A 176 -9.99 6.88 -11.60
C ARG A 176 -10.89 5.68 -11.97
N ARG A 177 -11.05 4.72 -11.07
CA ARG A 177 -11.85 3.49 -11.29
C ARG A 177 -13.22 3.51 -10.63
N GLY A 178 -13.49 4.54 -9.82
CA GLY A 178 -14.78 4.74 -9.13
C GLY A 178 -15.87 5.32 -9.99
#